data_a926e403659bd4788f641ad5cc24a968
#
_entry.id   a926e403659bd4788f641ad5cc24a968
#
_cell.length_a   1.000
_cell.length_b   1.000
_cell.length_c   1.000
_cell.angle_alpha   90.00
_cell.angle_beta   90.00
_cell.angle_gamma   90.00
#
_symmetry.space_group_name_H-M   'P 1'
#
loop_
_entity.id
_entity.type
_entity.pdbx_description
1 polymer ?
#
loop_
_entity_poly.entity_id
_entity_poly.type
_entity_poly.pdbx_seq_one_letter_code
_entity_poly.pdbx_strand_id
1 'polypeptide(L)'
;MVDEVVDGAGEGLRILWGERGYVLTDGGVERVAVPVGGDMGVGHYEAITVNVDDCSIGREYVSLVPYFGIEDAAEYGEYRAVPPGGLLVEAARLVATAAHAGQVDKGGNPYIEHPRFVANRVAWYGGGSVAVAAAWLHDVVEDTAVSLDALASVFPARVVEAVDALTRREGEPYFEYIERAGENRVARTVKSCDLAHNLDTSRLPGGGAALSEADVARLVRYERARTILAEAAM
;
A
#
# COMPACT_ATOMS: atom_id res chain seq x y z
N MET A 1 -8.03 8.44 20.50
CA MET A 1 -7.04 9.42 20.07
C MET A 1 -6.98 9.32 18.56
N VAL A 2 -7.55 10.29 17.88
CA VAL A 2 -7.52 10.35 16.42
C VAL A 2 -6.09 10.77 16.08
N ASP A 3 -5.32 9.91 15.42
CA ASP A 3 -4.01 10.27 14.91
C ASP A 3 -4.20 11.37 13.86
N GLU A 4 -3.87 12.58 14.25
CA GLU A 4 -3.86 13.75 13.37
C GLU A 4 -2.70 13.55 12.38
N VAL A 5 -3.03 13.02 11.21
CA VAL A 5 -2.06 12.86 10.12
C VAL A 5 -1.83 14.25 9.53
N VAL A 6 -0.81 14.95 10.04
CA VAL A 6 -0.37 16.22 9.50
C VAL A 6 0.47 15.92 8.27
N ASP A 7 -0.03 16.31 7.12
CA ASP A 7 0.66 16.11 5.85
C ASP A 7 1.43 17.39 5.44
N GLY A 8 2.66 17.21 4.99
CA GLY A 8 3.57 18.27 4.57
C GLY A 8 3.43 18.63 3.09
N ALA A 9 2.21 18.77 2.58
CA ALA A 9 2.00 19.37 1.26
C ALA A 9 1.68 20.86 1.44
N GLY A 10 2.36 21.71 0.69
CA GLY A 10 2.30 23.16 0.79
C GLY A 10 0.89 23.75 0.74
N GLU A 11 0.75 24.98 1.21
CA GLU A 11 -0.47 25.76 1.41
C GLU A 11 -1.59 25.40 0.41
N GLY A 12 -2.59 24.61 0.89
CA GLY A 12 -3.70 24.16 0.04
C GLY A 12 -4.60 23.21 0.79
N LEU A 13 -4.88 22.12 0.19
CA LEU A 13 -5.91 21.18 0.59
C LEU A 13 -5.30 20.00 1.37
N ARG A 14 -5.84 19.72 2.54
CA ARG A 14 -5.45 18.57 3.36
C ARG A 14 -6.37 17.41 3.07
N ILE A 15 -5.82 16.26 2.75
CA ILE A 15 -6.57 15.01 2.67
C ILE A 15 -6.98 14.57 4.07
N LEU A 16 -8.27 14.35 4.28
CA LEU A 16 -8.84 13.93 5.55
C LEU A 16 -8.98 12.40 5.60
N TRP A 17 -7.85 11.71 5.75
CA TRP A 17 -7.79 10.24 5.75
C TRP A 17 -8.64 9.56 6.82
N GLY A 18 -8.96 10.28 7.92
CA GLY A 18 -9.77 9.79 9.01
C GLY A 18 -11.28 9.87 8.77
N GLU A 19 -11.70 10.54 7.71
CA GLU A 19 -13.10 10.74 7.39
C GLU A 19 -13.65 9.65 6.47
N ARG A 20 -14.95 9.73 6.19
CA ARG A 20 -15.62 8.85 5.23
C ARG A 20 -15.31 9.33 3.81
N GLY A 21 -15.00 8.41 2.92
CA GLY A 21 -14.86 8.68 1.49
C GLY A 21 -15.54 7.62 0.64
N TYR A 22 -15.17 7.55 -0.62
CA TYR A 22 -15.83 6.66 -1.57
C TYR A 22 -14.82 6.02 -2.50
N VAL A 23 -15.09 4.78 -2.90
CA VAL A 23 -14.49 4.17 -4.09
C VAL A 23 -15.49 4.34 -5.22
N LEU A 24 -15.06 4.94 -6.30
CA LEU A 24 -15.84 5.18 -7.52
C LEU A 24 -15.37 4.18 -8.57
N THR A 25 -16.31 3.57 -9.29
CA THR A 25 -15.99 2.66 -10.39
C THR A 25 -16.72 3.12 -11.64
N ASP A 26 -15.96 3.48 -12.67
CA ASP A 26 -16.50 3.88 -13.96
C ASP A 26 -15.77 3.12 -15.07
N GLY A 27 -16.52 2.43 -15.93
CA GLY A 27 -15.95 1.64 -17.01
C GLY A 27 -14.91 0.59 -16.60
N GLY A 28 -14.95 0.13 -15.33
CA GLY A 28 -13.96 -0.79 -14.76
C GLY A 28 -12.73 -0.11 -14.14
N VAL A 29 -12.64 1.21 -14.20
CA VAL A 29 -11.57 1.99 -13.55
C VAL A 29 -12.00 2.38 -12.15
N GLU A 30 -11.23 1.99 -11.14
CA GLU A 30 -11.45 2.41 -9.75
C GLU A 30 -10.70 3.70 -9.43
N ARG A 31 -11.34 4.57 -8.65
CA ARG A 31 -10.78 5.79 -8.07
C ARG A 31 -11.15 5.86 -6.62
N VAL A 32 -10.26 6.38 -5.77
CA VAL A 32 -10.55 6.62 -4.36
C VAL A 32 -10.78 8.10 -4.14
N ALA A 33 -12.02 8.49 -3.85
CA ALA A 33 -12.39 9.84 -3.52
C ALA A 33 -12.18 10.10 -2.03
N VAL A 34 -11.26 10.99 -1.71
CA VAL A 34 -10.90 11.39 -0.34
C VAL A 34 -11.42 12.79 -0.05
N PRO A 35 -11.99 13.03 1.13
CA PRO A 35 -12.42 14.37 1.49
C PRO A 35 -11.23 15.29 1.69
N VAL A 36 -11.34 16.52 1.26
CA VAL A 36 -10.31 17.55 1.42
C VAL A 36 -10.84 18.68 2.31
N GLY A 37 -9.99 19.15 3.21
CA GLY A 37 -10.25 20.27 4.10
C GLY A 37 -9.59 21.54 3.59
N GLY A 38 -10.17 22.70 3.93
CA GLY A 38 -9.69 24.04 3.55
C GLY A 38 -10.84 24.94 3.12
N ASP A 39 -10.57 25.96 2.31
CA ASP A 39 -11.55 26.93 1.84
C ASP A 39 -12.62 26.38 0.89
N MET A 40 -12.52 25.11 0.52
CA MET A 40 -13.41 24.46 -0.45
C MET A 40 -14.76 24.00 0.14
N GLY A 41 -14.93 24.04 1.46
CA GLY A 41 -16.18 23.70 2.11
C GLY A 41 -16.48 22.18 2.21
N VAL A 42 -17.59 21.87 2.89
CA VAL A 42 -18.05 20.48 3.10
C VAL A 42 -18.55 19.90 1.78
N GLY A 43 -18.07 18.72 1.39
CA GLY A 43 -18.55 17.99 0.21
C GLY A 43 -17.58 18.00 -0.99
N HIS A 44 -16.39 18.57 -0.82
CA HIS A 44 -15.36 18.50 -1.83
C HIS A 44 -14.45 17.30 -1.60
N TYR A 45 -14.21 16.55 -2.66
CA TYR A 45 -13.37 15.36 -2.67
C TYR A 45 -12.29 15.49 -3.72
N GLU A 46 -11.20 14.81 -3.50
CA GLU A 46 -10.15 14.63 -4.47
C GLU A 46 -10.10 13.14 -4.83
N ALA A 47 -10.24 12.82 -6.10
CA ALA A 47 -10.12 11.46 -6.58
C ALA A 47 -8.64 11.14 -6.83
N ILE A 48 -8.16 10.08 -6.19
CA ILE A 48 -6.84 9.51 -6.47
C ILE A 48 -7.00 8.59 -7.66
N THR A 49 -6.25 8.88 -8.71
CA THR A 49 -6.20 8.09 -9.95
C THR A 49 -4.81 7.49 -10.12
N VAL A 50 -4.73 6.33 -10.75
CA VAL A 50 -3.46 5.70 -11.12
C VAL A 50 -3.51 5.36 -12.60
N ASN A 51 -2.54 5.88 -13.35
CA ASN A 51 -2.34 5.49 -14.73
C ASN A 51 -1.55 4.17 -14.76
N VAL A 52 -2.15 3.11 -15.29
CA VAL A 52 -1.53 1.78 -15.37
C VAL A 52 -0.38 1.71 -16.36
N ASP A 53 -0.32 2.59 -17.35
CA ASP A 53 0.69 2.55 -18.41
C ASP A 53 2.05 3.11 -17.93
N ASP A 54 2.03 4.20 -17.16
CA ASP A 54 3.24 4.87 -16.68
C ASP A 54 3.36 4.89 -15.16
N CYS A 55 2.42 4.26 -14.45
CA CYS A 55 2.34 4.22 -12.97
C CYS A 55 2.30 5.61 -12.32
N SER A 56 1.87 6.65 -13.05
CA SER A 56 1.68 7.97 -12.48
C SER A 56 0.46 8.01 -11.58
N ILE A 57 0.59 8.72 -10.45
CA ILE A 57 -0.52 8.96 -9.53
C ILE A 57 -1.05 10.36 -9.79
N GLY A 58 -2.29 10.44 -10.25
CA GLY A 58 -3.01 11.66 -10.49
C GLY A 58 -3.96 12.01 -9.34
N ARG A 59 -4.34 13.26 -9.27
CA ARG A 59 -5.34 13.80 -8.34
C ARG A 59 -6.31 14.67 -9.15
N GLU A 60 -7.58 14.31 -9.10
CA GLU A 60 -8.64 15.03 -9.80
C GLU A 60 -9.66 15.55 -8.79
N TYR A 61 -10.05 16.82 -8.91
CA TYR A 61 -11.12 17.36 -8.08
C TYR A 61 -12.44 16.76 -8.51
N VAL A 62 -13.11 16.12 -7.55
CA VAL A 62 -14.44 15.54 -7.73
C VAL A 62 -15.40 16.26 -6.81
N SER A 63 -16.33 16.98 -7.36
CA SER A 63 -17.44 17.53 -6.60
C SER A 63 -18.47 16.44 -6.37
N LEU A 64 -18.19 15.56 -5.41
CA LEU A 64 -19.22 14.68 -4.90
C LEU A 64 -20.06 15.52 -3.94
N VAL A 65 -21.21 15.97 -4.39
CA VAL A 65 -22.21 16.47 -3.47
C VAL A 65 -22.71 15.25 -2.72
N PRO A 66 -22.35 15.05 -1.45
CA PRO A 66 -22.83 13.92 -0.66
C PRO A 66 -24.25 14.26 -0.21
N TYR A 67 -25.08 14.64 -1.13
CA TYR A 67 -26.46 14.91 -0.85
C TYR A 67 -27.24 13.69 -1.25
N PHE A 68 -27.79 13.02 -0.33
CA PHE A 68 -29.05 12.33 -0.24
C PHE A 68 -29.91 12.20 -1.54
N GLY A 69 -29.39 12.54 -2.68
CA GLY A 69 -29.97 12.39 -4.00
C GLY A 69 -29.08 11.47 -4.83
N ILE A 70 -29.52 10.26 -4.97
CA ILE A 70 -29.00 9.19 -5.85
C ILE A 70 -28.80 9.66 -7.33
N GLU A 71 -29.20 10.89 -7.65
CA GLU A 71 -29.21 11.39 -9.02
C GLU A 71 -27.82 11.76 -9.57
N ASP A 72 -26.88 12.18 -8.72
CA ASP A 72 -25.53 12.56 -9.15
C ASP A 72 -24.54 11.39 -9.19
N ALA A 73 -24.88 10.26 -8.60
CA ALA A 73 -24.08 9.04 -8.68
C ALA A 73 -24.05 8.43 -10.10
N ALA A 74 -25.01 8.79 -10.95
CA ALA A 74 -25.09 8.30 -12.32
C ALA A 74 -23.92 8.79 -13.21
N GLU A 75 -23.24 9.88 -12.84
CA GLU A 75 -22.10 10.41 -13.57
C GLU A 75 -20.82 9.58 -13.36
N TYR A 76 -20.73 8.83 -12.22
CA TYR A 76 -19.53 8.07 -11.84
C TYR A 76 -19.74 6.55 -11.82
N GLY A 77 -20.82 6.03 -12.36
CA GLY A 77 -21.08 4.59 -12.38
C GLY A 77 -21.41 4.01 -10.98
N GLU A 78 -20.67 3.00 -10.54
CA GLU A 78 -20.87 2.39 -9.21
C GLU A 78 -20.02 3.09 -8.16
N TYR A 79 -20.56 3.28 -6.95
CA TYR A 79 -19.80 3.79 -5.83
C TYR A 79 -19.99 2.96 -4.55
N ARG A 80 -18.94 2.89 -3.75
CA ARG A 80 -18.93 2.21 -2.44
C ARG A 80 -18.39 3.15 -1.37
N ALA A 81 -19.21 3.41 -0.35
CA ALA A 81 -18.76 4.20 0.80
C ALA A 81 -17.67 3.46 1.58
N VAL A 82 -16.63 4.19 1.96
CA VAL A 82 -15.54 3.69 2.79
C VAL A 82 -15.68 4.29 4.18
N PRO A 83 -15.69 3.47 5.24
CA PRO A 83 -15.81 3.96 6.61
C PRO A 83 -14.59 4.78 7.03
N PRO A 84 -14.71 5.63 8.05
CA PRO A 84 -13.59 6.37 8.62
C PRO A 84 -12.40 5.45 8.92
N GLY A 85 -11.20 5.87 8.52
CA GLY A 85 -9.94 5.11 8.69
C GLY A 85 -9.67 4.05 7.60
N GLY A 86 -10.62 3.76 6.73
CA GLY A 86 -10.45 2.79 5.64
C GLY A 86 -9.87 3.39 4.35
N LEU A 87 -10.02 4.69 4.14
CA LEU A 87 -9.62 5.36 2.90
C LEU A 87 -8.14 5.19 2.56
N LEU A 88 -7.27 5.32 3.55
CA LEU A 88 -5.83 5.16 3.38
C LEU A 88 -5.46 3.77 2.83
N VAL A 89 -6.14 2.74 3.34
CA VAL A 89 -5.95 1.36 2.91
C VAL A 89 -6.48 1.14 1.50
N GLU A 90 -7.65 1.71 1.17
CA GLU A 90 -8.22 1.59 -0.17
C GLU A 90 -7.37 2.31 -1.23
N ALA A 91 -6.85 3.50 -0.92
CA ALA A 91 -5.93 4.21 -1.80
C ALA A 91 -4.64 3.41 -2.04
N ALA A 92 -4.06 2.83 -0.98
CA ALA A 92 -2.87 2.00 -1.10
C ALA A 92 -3.14 0.72 -1.92
N ARG A 93 -4.30 0.08 -1.72
CA ARG A 93 -4.73 -1.07 -2.52
C ARG A 93 -4.86 -0.69 -4.00
N LEU A 94 -5.50 0.44 -4.29
CA LEU A 94 -5.67 0.93 -5.66
C LEU A 94 -4.32 1.13 -6.35
N VAL A 95 -3.41 1.87 -5.71
CA VAL A 95 -2.07 2.14 -6.24
C VAL A 95 -1.30 0.83 -6.48
N ALA A 96 -1.27 -0.07 -5.50
CA ALA A 96 -0.58 -1.35 -5.64
C ALA A 96 -1.17 -2.21 -6.76
N THR A 97 -2.52 -2.25 -6.89
CA THR A 97 -3.19 -3.03 -7.92
C THR A 97 -2.85 -2.52 -9.31
N ALA A 98 -2.86 -1.20 -9.51
CA ALA A 98 -2.50 -0.60 -10.78
C ALA A 98 -1.01 -0.76 -11.10
N ALA A 99 -0.13 -0.50 -10.12
CA ALA A 99 1.31 -0.57 -10.29
C ALA A 99 1.81 -2.00 -10.65
N HIS A 100 1.20 -3.02 -10.06
CA HIS A 100 1.53 -4.43 -10.34
C HIS A 100 0.67 -5.07 -11.43
N ALA A 101 -0.09 -4.27 -12.21
CA ALA A 101 -0.94 -4.79 -13.28
C ALA A 101 -0.11 -5.60 -14.30
N GLY A 102 -0.56 -6.82 -14.61
CA GLY A 102 0.12 -7.71 -15.54
C GLY A 102 1.37 -8.43 -15.00
N GLN A 103 1.86 -8.10 -13.80
CA GLN A 103 2.96 -8.83 -13.18
C GLN A 103 2.47 -10.18 -12.62
N VAL A 104 3.33 -11.19 -12.69
CA VAL A 104 3.08 -12.52 -12.15
C VAL A 104 4.21 -12.98 -11.23
N ASP A 105 3.85 -13.77 -10.23
CA ASP A 105 4.82 -14.42 -9.34
C ASP A 105 5.50 -15.65 -10.04
N LYS A 106 6.43 -16.29 -9.32
CA LYS A 106 7.13 -17.50 -9.82
C LYS A 106 6.20 -18.69 -10.08
N GLY A 107 5.01 -18.67 -9.50
CA GLY A 107 3.96 -19.68 -9.72
C GLY A 107 3.05 -19.34 -10.89
N GLY A 108 3.21 -18.16 -11.52
CA GLY A 108 2.34 -17.68 -12.59
C GLY A 108 1.04 -17.03 -12.12
N ASN A 109 0.89 -16.79 -10.81
CA ASN A 109 -0.27 -16.09 -10.26
C ASN A 109 -0.08 -14.57 -10.35
N PRO A 110 -1.17 -13.76 -10.43
CA PRO A 110 -1.06 -12.31 -10.37
C PRO A 110 -0.26 -11.85 -9.16
N TYR A 111 0.77 -11.01 -9.37
CA TYR A 111 1.68 -10.58 -8.31
C TYR A 111 0.98 -9.88 -7.15
N ILE A 112 -0.11 -9.15 -7.45
CA ILE A 112 -0.91 -8.43 -6.44
C ILE A 112 -1.42 -9.33 -5.30
N GLU A 113 -1.48 -10.63 -5.49
CA GLU A 113 -1.85 -11.59 -4.45
C GLU A 113 -0.85 -11.60 -3.29
N HIS A 114 0.44 -11.27 -3.56
CA HIS A 114 1.47 -11.15 -2.53
C HIS A 114 1.24 -9.93 -1.62
N PRO A 115 1.18 -8.69 -2.11
CA PRO A 115 0.81 -7.53 -1.29
C PRO A 115 -0.52 -7.70 -0.56
N ARG A 116 -1.53 -8.28 -1.21
CA ARG A 116 -2.82 -8.56 -0.58
C ARG A 116 -2.67 -9.48 0.64
N PHE A 117 -1.90 -10.56 0.51
CA PHE A 117 -1.65 -11.47 1.62
C PHE A 117 -0.93 -10.77 2.76
N VAL A 118 0.13 -10.01 2.48
CA VAL A 118 0.91 -9.28 3.50
C VAL A 118 0.03 -8.27 4.22
N ALA A 119 -0.77 -7.48 3.50
CA ALA A 119 -1.69 -6.51 4.07
C ALA A 119 -2.74 -7.15 4.98
N ASN A 120 -3.35 -8.25 4.54
CA ASN A 120 -4.32 -9.00 5.35
C ASN A 120 -3.67 -9.57 6.63
N ARG A 121 -2.43 -10.04 6.53
CA ARG A 121 -1.70 -10.58 7.68
C ARG A 121 -1.32 -9.49 8.68
N VAL A 122 -0.90 -8.32 8.20
CA VAL A 122 -0.65 -7.13 9.03
C VAL A 122 -1.92 -6.71 9.76
N ALA A 123 -3.06 -6.66 9.06
CA ALA A 123 -4.36 -6.34 9.66
C ALA A 123 -4.77 -7.38 10.72
N TRP A 124 -4.57 -8.67 10.44
CA TRP A 124 -4.86 -9.76 11.38
C TRP A 124 -4.08 -9.65 12.70
N TYR A 125 -2.82 -9.20 12.63
CA TYR A 125 -2.00 -8.94 13.82
C TYR A 125 -2.28 -7.59 14.50
N GLY A 126 -3.35 -6.90 14.12
CA GLY A 126 -3.76 -5.62 14.71
C GLY A 126 -2.98 -4.42 14.22
N GLY A 127 -2.33 -4.53 13.06
CA GLY A 127 -1.71 -3.38 12.38
C GLY A 127 -2.76 -2.34 12.04
N GLY A 128 -2.50 -1.07 12.41
CA GLY A 128 -3.38 0.05 12.05
C GLY A 128 -3.32 0.38 10.55
N SER A 129 -4.18 1.32 10.11
CA SER A 129 -4.32 1.69 8.71
C SER A 129 -3.00 2.05 8.02
N VAL A 130 -2.08 2.73 8.70
CA VAL A 130 -0.74 3.05 8.20
C VAL A 130 0.07 1.79 7.87
N ALA A 131 0.06 0.79 8.76
CA ALA A 131 0.82 -0.44 8.54
C ALA A 131 0.19 -1.30 7.42
N VAL A 132 -1.14 -1.32 7.33
CA VAL A 132 -1.84 -2.04 6.26
C VAL A 132 -1.63 -1.37 4.91
N ALA A 133 -1.66 -0.03 4.86
CA ALA A 133 -1.35 0.73 3.64
C ALA A 133 0.11 0.50 3.20
N ALA A 134 1.07 0.60 4.11
CA ALA A 134 2.47 0.29 3.82
C ALA A 134 2.66 -1.16 3.33
N ALA A 135 1.87 -2.10 3.84
CA ALA A 135 1.90 -3.49 3.40
C ALA A 135 1.38 -3.67 1.96
N TRP A 136 0.38 -2.91 1.54
CA TRP A 136 -0.03 -2.89 0.13
C TRP A 136 1.06 -2.33 -0.79
N LEU A 137 1.81 -1.32 -0.31
CA LEU A 137 2.77 -0.56 -1.11
C LEU A 137 4.22 -1.06 -1.02
N HIS A 138 4.53 -2.09 -0.23
CA HIS A 138 5.89 -2.43 0.17
C HIS A 138 6.84 -2.78 -0.97
N ASP A 139 6.32 -3.34 -2.06
CA ASP A 139 7.09 -3.69 -3.26
C ASP A 139 6.89 -2.71 -4.42
N VAL A 140 5.98 -1.73 -4.29
CA VAL A 140 5.61 -0.83 -5.40
C VAL A 140 6.81 -0.04 -5.90
N VAL A 141 7.62 0.52 -5.01
CA VAL A 141 8.79 1.33 -5.39
C VAL A 141 9.96 0.47 -5.89
N GLU A 142 10.12 -0.75 -5.37
CA GLU A 142 11.21 -1.64 -5.77
C GLU A 142 10.93 -2.31 -7.13
N ASP A 143 9.67 -2.69 -7.39
CA ASP A 143 9.30 -3.57 -8.51
C ASP A 143 8.51 -2.87 -9.64
N THR A 144 8.25 -1.56 -9.52
CA THR A 144 7.46 -0.80 -10.52
C THR A 144 8.07 0.57 -10.82
N ALA A 145 7.44 1.34 -11.70
CA ALA A 145 7.86 2.69 -12.04
C ALA A 145 7.39 3.77 -11.03
N VAL A 146 6.60 3.41 -10.02
CA VAL A 146 6.12 4.36 -9.01
C VAL A 146 7.29 4.78 -8.10
N SER A 147 7.53 6.09 -8.00
CA SER A 147 8.58 6.64 -7.13
C SER A 147 8.06 6.94 -5.71
N LEU A 148 8.99 7.08 -4.75
CA LEU A 148 8.66 7.58 -3.42
C LEU A 148 8.04 8.99 -3.46
N ASP A 149 8.50 9.86 -4.36
CA ASP A 149 7.94 11.21 -4.53
C ASP A 149 6.48 11.15 -5.01
N ALA A 150 6.16 10.22 -5.92
CA ALA A 150 4.78 9.99 -6.34
C ALA A 150 3.91 9.52 -5.16
N LEU A 151 4.41 8.62 -4.32
CA LEU A 151 3.70 8.21 -3.11
C LEU A 151 3.56 9.36 -2.11
N ALA A 152 4.60 10.18 -1.94
CA ALA A 152 4.58 11.32 -1.02
C ALA A 152 3.57 12.42 -1.44
N SER A 153 3.22 12.49 -2.72
CA SER A 153 2.18 13.41 -3.19
C SER A 153 0.77 13.03 -2.73
N VAL A 154 0.56 11.77 -2.30
CA VAL A 154 -0.76 11.23 -1.96
C VAL A 154 -0.82 10.72 -0.53
N PHE A 155 0.22 10.01 -0.07
CA PHE A 155 0.19 9.32 1.21
C PHE A 155 0.84 10.13 2.34
N PRO A 156 0.37 9.93 3.60
CA PRO A 156 1.00 10.53 4.77
C PRO A 156 2.47 10.12 4.90
N ALA A 157 3.29 11.01 5.44
CA ALA A 157 4.73 10.79 5.63
C ALA A 157 5.04 9.45 6.30
N ARG A 158 4.27 9.05 7.33
CA ARG A 158 4.46 7.76 8.03
C ARG A 158 4.32 6.53 7.13
N VAL A 159 3.48 6.58 6.09
CA VAL A 159 3.37 5.50 5.10
C VAL A 159 4.58 5.51 4.19
N VAL A 160 4.94 6.69 3.67
CA VAL A 160 6.09 6.86 2.75
C VAL A 160 7.40 6.46 3.42
N GLU A 161 7.64 6.89 4.65
CA GLU A 161 8.82 6.51 5.45
C GLU A 161 8.90 4.98 5.67
N ALA A 162 7.76 4.34 5.88
CA ALA A 162 7.72 2.89 6.03
C ALA A 162 8.01 2.18 4.69
N VAL A 163 7.49 2.69 3.57
CA VAL A 163 7.78 2.14 2.24
C VAL A 163 9.25 2.38 1.87
N ASP A 164 9.81 3.57 2.14
CA ASP A 164 11.25 3.83 1.94
C ASP A 164 12.12 2.84 2.74
N ALA A 165 11.76 2.60 4.00
CA ALA A 165 12.45 1.62 4.83
C ALA A 165 12.31 0.17 4.29
N LEU A 166 11.24 -0.15 3.58
CA LEU A 166 10.97 -1.44 2.95
C LEU A 166 11.60 -1.57 1.56
N THR A 167 11.96 -0.48 0.91
CA THR A 167 12.60 -0.46 -0.41
C THR A 167 14.11 -0.63 -0.24
N ARG A 168 14.67 -1.70 -0.80
CA ARG A 168 16.11 -1.95 -0.79
C ARG A 168 16.81 -1.02 -1.77
N ARG A 169 17.91 -0.41 -1.34
CA ARG A 169 18.69 0.52 -2.15
C ARG A 169 19.64 -0.22 -3.08
N GLU A 170 19.97 0.41 -4.19
CA GLU A 170 20.96 -0.15 -5.11
C GLU A 170 22.31 -0.37 -4.41
N GLY A 171 22.89 -1.56 -4.56
CA GLY A 171 24.14 -1.94 -3.91
C GLY A 171 24.07 -2.21 -2.40
N GLU A 172 22.92 -2.00 -1.75
CA GLU A 172 22.76 -2.24 -0.31
C GLU A 172 22.85 -3.74 0.02
N PRO A 173 23.73 -4.15 0.95
CA PRO A 173 23.78 -5.54 1.41
C PRO A 173 22.46 -5.95 2.06
N TYR A 174 22.00 -7.17 1.76
CA TYR A 174 20.66 -7.61 2.17
C TYR A 174 20.41 -7.50 3.68
N PHE A 175 21.37 -7.84 4.51
CA PHE A 175 21.17 -7.80 5.97
C PHE A 175 21.21 -6.38 6.54
N GLU A 176 21.99 -5.47 5.95
CA GLU A 176 21.97 -4.05 6.30
C GLU A 176 20.59 -3.43 5.96
N TYR A 177 20.02 -3.79 4.81
CA TYR A 177 18.65 -3.44 4.47
C TYR A 177 17.65 -3.95 5.52
N ILE A 178 17.77 -5.22 5.97
CA ILE A 178 16.88 -5.80 6.98
C ILE A 178 17.03 -5.08 8.33
N GLU A 179 18.26 -4.74 8.75
CA GLU A 179 18.51 -3.95 9.96
C GLU A 179 17.85 -2.57 9.87
N ARG A 180 18.04 -1.85 8.76
CA ARG A 180 17.41 -0.55 8.48
C ARG A 180 15.88 -0.64 8.48
N ALA A 181 15.30 -1.64 7.84
CA ALA A 181 13.86 -1.88 7.88
C ALA A 181 13.37 -2.19 9.31
N GLY A 182 14.21 -2.84 10.12
CA GLY A 182 13.94 -3.13 11.53
C GLY A 182 13.85 -1.89 12.43
N GLU A 183 14.51 -0.79 12.10
CA GLU A 183 14.47 0.47 12.85
C GLU A 183 13.10 1.16 12.72
N ASN A 184 12.42 1.05 11.60
CA ASN A 184 11.09 1.58 11.43
C ASN A 184 10.05 0.56 11.90
N ARG A 185 9.29 0.91 12.96
CA ARG A 185 8.30 0.01 13.58
C ARG A 185 7.26 -0.52 12.57
N VAL A 186 6.79 0.32 11.66
CA VAL A 186 5.80 -0.08 10.65
C VAL A 186 6.44 -1.02 9.63
N ALA A 187 7.59 -0.65 9.08
CA ALA A 187 8.33 -1.46 8.13
C ALA A 187 8.71 -2.83 8.72
N ARG A 188 9.16 -2.87 9.97
CA ARG A 188 9.47 -4.11 10.69
C ARG A 188 8.27 -5.06 10.75
N THR A 189 7.08 -4.54 11.07
CA THR A 189 5.85 -5.34 11.10
C THR A 189 5.51 -5.89 9.71
N VAL A 190 5.57 -5.04 8.69
CA VAL A 190 5.28 -5.43 7.30
C VAL A 190 6.30 -6.47 6.82
N LYS A 191 7.61 -6.22 7.01
CA LYS A 191 8.68 -7.13 6.56
C LYS A 191 8.62 -8.49 7.26
N SER A 192 8.20 -8.53 8.51
CA SER A 192 7.98 -9.80 9.23
C SER A 192 6.84 -10.62 8.60
N CYS A 193 5.77 -9.96 8.14
CA CYS A 193 4.67 -10.62 7.45
C CYS A 193 5.05 -11.05 6.03
N ASP A 194 5.81 -10.22 5.31
CA ASP A 194 6.37 -10.53 4.00
C ASP A 194 7.29 -11.76 4.05
N LEU A 195 8.25 -11.77 4.96
CA LEU A 195 9.16 -12.92 5.14
C LEU A 195 8.38 -14.20 5.48
N ALA A 196 7.33 -14.10 6.29
CA ALA A 196 6.49 -15.27 6.60
C ALA A 196 5.76 -15.81 5.36
N HIS A 197 5.36 -14.95 4.42
CA HIS A 197 4.78 -15.36 3.15
C HIS A 197 5.82 -15.97 2.21
N ASN A 198 7.00 -15.36 2.16
CA ASN A 198 8.10 -15.81 1.31
C ASN A 198 8.76 -17.12 1.79
N LEU A 199 8.58 -17.47 3.05
CA LEU A 199 9.00 -18.76 3.65
C LEU A 199 7.99 -19.88 3.42
N ASP A 200 6.78 -19.58 2.98
CA ASP A 200 5.78 -20.60 2.66
C ASP A 200 6.12 -21.31 1.34
N THR A 201 6.76 -22.46 1.45
CA THR A 201 7.17 -23.27 0.30
C THR A 201 6.01 -23.94 -0.42
N SER A 202 4.82 -24.01 0.17
CA SER A 202 3.64 -24.60 -0.47
C SER A 202 3.21 -23.84 -1.74
N ARG A 203 3.63 -22.58 -1.86
CA ARG A 203 3.39 -21.70 -3.02
C ARG A 203 4.35 -21.95 -4.19
N LEU A 204 5.42 -22.67 -3.96
CA LEU A 204 6.38 -22.99 -5.02
C LEU A 204 5.84 -24.10 -5.94
N PRO A 205 6.23 -24.14 -7.21
CA PRO A 205 5.87 -25.24 -8.10
C PRO A 205 6.16 -26.60 -7.46
N GLY A 206 5.19 -27.49 -7.47
CA GLY A 206 5.30 -28.80 -6.82
C GLY A 206 5.18 -28.79 -5.29
N GLY A 207 4.67 -27.69 -4.68
CA GLY A 207 4.45 -27.59 -3.24
C GLY A 207 5.74 -27.69 -2.40
N GLY A 208 6.87 -27.28 -2.97
CA GLY A 208 8.17 -27.35 -2.30
C GLY A 208 8.79 -28.76 -2.25
N ALA A 209 8.22 -29.75 -2.95
CA ALA A 209 8.72 -31.12 -2.95
C ALA A 209 10.13 -31.28 -3.55
N ALA A 210 10.58 -30.32 -4.38
CA ALA A 210 11.91 -30.30 -4.99
C ALA A 210 12.46 -28.86 -5.00
N LEU A 211 13.03 -28.44 -3.88
CA LEU A 211 13.69 -27.14 -3.76
C LEU A 211 15.07 -27.19 -4.46
N SER A 212 15.34 -26.20 -5.30
CA SER A 212 16.68 -25.98 -5.83
C SER A 212 17.64 -25.52 -4.74
N GLU A 213 18.95 -25.66 -4.95
CA GLU A 213 19.97 -25.09 -4.03
C GLU A 213 19.77 -23.58 -3.84
N ALA A 214 19.39 -22.86 -4.89
CA ALA A 214 19.08 -21.43 -4.82
C ALA A 214 17.85 -21.14 -3.94
N ASP A 215 16.82 -21.98 -3.97
CA ASP A 215 15.66 -21.86 -3.10
C ASP A 215 16.02 -22.10 -1.64
N VAL A 216 16.80 -23.14 -1.37
CA VAL A 216 17.29 -23.43 -0.01
C VAL A 216 18.12 -22.26 0.52
N ALA A 217 19.06 -21.73 -0.27
CA ALA A 217 19.87 -20.59 0.13
C ALA A 217 19.02 -19.34 0.40
N ARG A 218 17.96 -19.11 -0.40
CA ARG A 218 17.00 -18.02 -0.19
C ARG A 218 16.22 -18.19 1.12
N LEU A 219 15.71 -19.39 1.41
CA LEU A 219 14.98 -19.68 2.64
C LEU A 219 15.86 -19.49 3.89
N VAL A 220 17.11 -19.97 3.86
CA VAL A 220 18.07 -19.75 4.96
C VAL A 220 18.31 -18.24 5.19
N ARG A 221 18.46 -17.47 4.11
CA ARG A 221 18.60 -16.01 4.20
C ARG A 221 17.36 -15.35 4.82
N TYR A 222 16.17 -15.79 4.47
CA TYR A 222 14.91 -15.25 5.03
C TYR A 222 14.72 -15.61 6.50
N GLU A 223 15.10 -16.82 6.93
CA GLU A 223 15.06 -17.19 8.35
C GLU A 223 16.03 -16.33 9.18
N ARG A 224 17.24 -16.07 8.65
CA ARG A 224 18.17 -15.14 9.32
C ARG A 224 17.60 -13.72 9.41
N ALA A 225 16.94 -13.23 8.34
CA ALA A 225 16.28 -11.92 8.33
C ALA A 225 15.18 -11.83 9.39
N ARG A 226 14.39 -12.90 9.59
CA ARG A 226 13.38 -12.95 10.66
C ARG A 226 14.01 -12.82 12.05
N THR A 227 15.14 -13.46 12.28
CA THR A 227 15.88 -13.35 13.54
C THR A 227 16.31 -11.91 13.81
N ILE A 228 16.90 -11.23 12.81
CA ILE A 228 17.32 -9.82 12.91
C ILE A 228 16.12 -8.92 13.27
N LEU A 229 14.99 -9.08 12.57
CA LEU A 229 13.79 -8.28 12.85
C LEU A 229 13.20 -8.55 14.25
N ALA A 230 13.30 -9.78 14.74
CA ALA A 230 12.83 -10.13 16.09
C ALA A 230 13.73 -9.50 17.18
N GLU A 231 15.05 -9.45 16.97
CA GLU A 231 16.01 -8.79 17.88
C GLU A 231 15.79 -7.27 17.91
N ALA A 232 15.47 -6.65 16.76
CA ALA A 232 15.16 -5.23 16.67
C ALA A 232 13.84 -4.83 17.38
N ALA A 233 13.02 -5.80 17.78
CA ALA A 233 11.75 -5.59 18.47
C ALA A 233 11.89 -5.56 20.01
N MET A 234 13.04 -6.00 20.55
CA MET A 234 13.33 -6.04 21.99
C MET A 234 13.85 -4.70 22.50
#